data_9cee6fcfe3caf030e72ada77b4a9eef3
#
_entry.id   9cee6fcfe3caf030e72ada77b4a9eef3
#
_cell.length_a   1.000
_cell.length_b   1.000
_cell.length_c   1.000
_cell.angle_alpha   90.00
_cell.angle_beta   90.00
_cell.angle_gamma   90.00
#
_symmetry.space_group_name_H-M   'P 1'
#
loop_
_entity.id
_entity.type
_entity.pdbx_description
1 polymer ?
#
loop_
_entity_poly.entity_id
_entity_poly.type
_entity_poly.pdbx_seq_one_letter_code
_entity_poly.pdbx_strand_id
1 'polypeptide(L)'
;MDSLLHYVHASFSSLLTPFSFSLSQGPANYSQWARFSPLPVVVNKDLSEHIKTEDDSRYFSLIDVFDDNAGTLNEQLAKELLAKDFERNIGIDVSFHQNSGAAIYQQLGIAIAKTKELTELFGKEILNQLVFRIAIGANYFFEMSKVRALKLTFNQLSKEFGLDEIPYIFAETSLRNKAKNDEENNLIRSTLELAAAMIGGADAVFTNDYKLQNANELSEEISFKQQIVLAYES
;
A
#
# COMPACT_ATOMS: atom_id res chain seq x y z
N MET A 1 -17.55 13.00 -10.91
CA MET A 1 -16.37 12.78 -10.05
C MET A 1 -16.56 13.39 -8.67
N ASP A 2 -16.97 14.63 -8.55
CA ASP A 2 -17.18 15.31 -7.25
C ASP A 2 -18.27 14.67 -6.34
N SER A 3 -19.31 14.06 -6.92
CA SER A 3 -20.41 13.47 -6.15
C SER A 3 -20.04 12.16 -5.45
N LEU A 4 -19.19 11.35 -6.07
CA LEU A 4 -18.74 10.07 -5.50
C LEU A 4 -17.79 10.28 -4.32
N LEU A 5 -16.89 11.24 -4.48
CA LEU A 5 -15.96 11.64 -3.43
C LEU A 5 -16.69 12.23 -2.21
N HIS A 6 -17.75 13.02 -2.43
CA HIS A 6 -18.61 13.52 -1.34
C HIS A 6 -19.36 12.40 -0.61
N TYR A 7 -19.81 11.38 -1.33
CA TYR A 7 -20.51 10.24 -0.74
C TYR A 7 -19.58 9.40 0.16
N VAL A 8 -18.35 9.18 -0.28
CA VAL A 8 -17.28 8.52 0.49
C VAL A 8 -17.00 9.28 1.78
N HIS A 9 -16.88 10.60 1.72
CA HIS A 9 -16.57 11.42 2.89
C HIS A 9 -17.67 11.42 3.97
N ALA A 10 -18.93 11.41 3.57
CA ALA A 10 -20.06 11.46 4.50
C ALA A 10 -20.33 10.12 5.21
N SER A 11 -20.00 9.00 4.58
CA SER A 11 -20.31 7.67 5.09
C SER A 11 -19.23 7.08 6.01
N PHE A 12 -18.00 7.59 5.96
CA PHE A 12 -16.85 7.03 6.68
C PHE A 12 -16.53 7.71 8.03
N SER A 13 -17.21 8.78 8.40
CA SER A 13 -16.91 9.51 9.63
C SER A 13 -17.25 8.77 10.93
N SER A 14 -17.85 7.58 10.86
CA SER A 14 -18.36 6.88 12.05
C SER A 14 -17.88 5.44 12.26
N LEU A 15 -17.09 4.82 11.39
CA LEU A 15 -16.70 3.41 11.51
C LEU A 15 -15.22 3.15 11.20
N LEU A 16 -14.47 2.99 12.21
CA LEU A 16 -13.33 2.15 12.55
C LEU A 16 -12.68 1.31 11.46
N THR A 17 -11.50 1.63 11.16
CA THR A 17 -10.32 1.09 10.49
C THR A 17 -9.87 1.98 9.34
N PRO A 18 -8.59 2.30 9.27
CA PRO A 18 -8.08 3.22 8.26
C PRO A 18 -8.07 2.54 6.89
N PHE A 19 -9.11 2.78 6.09
CA PHE A 19 -9.00 2.54 4.67
C PHE A 19 -8.23 3.70 4.05
N SER A 20 -7.02 3.44 3.60
CA SER A 20 -6.28 4.43 2.84
C SER A 20 -6.71 4.38 1.37
N PHE A 21 -6.93 5.54 0.79
CA PHE A 21 -7.18 5.66 -0.64
C PHE A 21 -5.87 6.01 -1.34
N SER A 22 -5.51 5.22 -2.36
CA SER A 22 -4.54 5.62 -3.35
C SER A 22 -5.31 6.31 -4.49
N LEU A 23 -5.11 7.60 -4.67
CA LEU A 23 -5.63 8.33 -5.82
C LEU A 23 -4.58 8.27 -6.92
N SER A 24 -4.73 7.35 -7.86
CA SER A 24 -3.79 7.18 -8.97
C SER A 24 -3.98 8.19 -10.11
N GLN A 25 -5.06 8.97 -10.13
CA GLN A 25 -5.34 9.92 -11.21
C GLN A 25 -6.06 11.17 -10.70
N GLY A 26 -5.41 12.31 -10.77
CA GLY A 26 -6.03 13.62 -10.60
C GLY A 26 -5.20 14.65 -9.85
N PRO A 27 -4.30 15.38 -10.54
CA PRO A 27 -3.34 16.27 -9.87
C PRO A 27 -3.92 17.57 -9.31
N ALA A 28 -5.09 18.00 -9.76
CA ALA A 28 -5.55 19.37 -9.46
C ALA A 28 -6.16 19.58 -8.07
N ASN A 29 -6.68 18.52 -7.43
CA ASN A 29 -7.46 18.67 -6.19
C ASN A 29 -6.93 17.87 -5.01
N TYR A 30 -5.81 17.17 -5.16
CA TYR A 30 -5.29 16.24 -4.15
C TYR A 30 -4.94 16.92 -2.83
N SER A 31 -4.27 18.07 -2.88
CA SER A 31 -3.89 18.84 -1.68
C SER A 31 -5.10 19.37 -0.90
N GLN A 32 -6.21 19.65 -1.58
CA GLN A 32 -7.45 20.07 -0.91
C GLN A 32 -8.12 18.89 -0.19
N TRP A 33 -8.08 17.70 -0.77
CA TRP A 33 -8.65 16.51 -0.18
C TRP A 33 -7.89 16.02 1.04
N ALA A 34 -6.57 16.02 0.98
CA ALA A 34 -5.71 15.64 2.08
C ALA A 34 -5.99 16.48 3.34
N ARG A 35 -6.33 17.76 3.18
CA ARG A 35 -6.62 18.66 4.30
C ARG A 35 -7.90 18.31 5.07
N PHE A 36 -8.85 17.62 4.45
CA PHE A 36 -10.17 17.36 5.04
C PHE A 36 -10.41 15.88 5.36
N SER A 37 -9.54 14.99 4.91
CA SER A 37 -9.68 13.57 5.19
C SER A 37 -9.10 13.24 6.57
N PRO A 38 -9.88 12.61 7.47
CA PRO A 38 -9.34 12.07 8.72
C PRO A 38 -8.53 10.78 8.50
N LEU A 39 -8.50 10.26 7.27
CA LEU A 39 -7.84 9.02 6.91
C LEU A 39 -6.40 9.26 6.45
N PRO A 40 -5.50 8.30 6.63
CA PRO A 40 -4.15 8.34 6.06
C PRO A 40 -4.20 8.57 4.57
N VAL A 41 -3.34 9.44 4.07
CA VAL A 41 -3.20 9.72 2.64
C VAL A 41 -1.96 9.01 2.14
N VAL A 42 -2.14 8.13 1.17
CA VAL A 42 -1.05 7.36 0.58
C VAL A 42 -0.44 8.14 -0.58
N VAL A 43 0.87 8.32 -0.56
CA VAL A 43 1.63 9.08 -1.54
C VAL A 43 2.48 8.14 -2.40
N ASN A 44 2.16 8.08 -3.67
CA ASN A 44 2.97 7.38 -4.69
C ASN A 44 4.01 8.33 -5.31
N LYS A 45 5.03 7.76 -5.95
CA LYS A 45 6.08 8.51 -6.66
C LYS A 45 5.52 9.53 -7.65
N ASP A 46 4.48 9.16 -8.40
CA ASP A 46 3.84 10.01 -9.39
C ASP A 46 3.13 11.22 -8.75
N LEU A 47 2.76 11.11 -7.49
CA LEU A 47 2.09 12.18 -6.74
C LEU A 47 3.08 13.05 -5.95
N SER A 48 4.28 12.55 -5.66
CA SER A 48 5.28 13.25 -4.87
C SER A 48 5.72 14.58 -5.51
N GLU A 49 5.75 14.64 -6.84
CA GLU A 49 6.08 15.85 -7.58
C GLU A 49 4.97 16.92 -7.54
N HIS A 50 3.73 16.49 -7.32
CA HIS A 50 2.55 17.36 -7.28
C HIS A 50 2.16 17.79 -5.87
N ILE A 51 2.61 17.07 -4.85
CA ILE A 51 2.42 17.47 -3.46
C ILE A 51 3.44 18.56 -3.14
N LYS A 52 3.06 19.80 -3.44
CA LYS A 52 3.75 20.98 -2.88
C LYS A 52 3.48 20.94 -1.39
N THR A 53 4.44 20.42 -0.70
CA THR A 53 4.37 20.00 0.68
C THR A 53 4.21 21.19 1.61
N GLU A 54 3.02 21.40 2.06
CA GLU A 54 2.82 21.69 3.46
C GLU A 54 2.95 20.34 4.17
N ASP A 55 3.85 20.26 5.14
CA ASP A 55 4.05 19.08 5.98
C ASP A 55 2.69 18.61 6.52
N ASP A 56 2.33 17.37 6.23
CA ASP A 56 1.07 16.80 6.70
C ASP A 56 1.33 15.42 7.32
N SER A 57 1.24 15.38 8.63
CA SER A 57 1.41 14.16 9.45
C SER A 57 0.44 13.02 9.14
N ARG A 58 -0.49 13.21 8.18
CA ARG A 58 -1.38 12.16 7.69
C ARG A 58 -0.85 11.42 6.47
N TYR A 59 0.29 11.83 5.93
CA TYR A 59 0.83 11.21 4.72
C TYR A 59 1.61 9.93 5.03
N PHE A 60 1.31 8.91 4.24
CA PHE A 60 1.99 7.63 4.21
C PHE A 60 2.65 7.45 2.85
N SER A 61 3.96 7.53 2.79
CA SER A 61 4.70 7.42 1.53
C SER A 61 4.82 5.96 1.10
N LEU A 62 4.44 5.67 -0.16
CA LEU A 62 4.72 4.39 -0.83
C LEU A 62 5.97 4.47 -1.73
N ILE A 63 6.73 5.55 -1.64
CA ILE A 63 7.92 5.75 -2.47
C ILE A 63 9.03 4.83 -1.99
N ASP A 64 9.38 3.84 -2.82
CA ASP A 64 10.55 2.99 -2.57
C ASP A 64 11.83 3.74 -2.92
N VAL A 65 12.79 3.66 -2.04
CA VAL A 65 14.11 4.29 -2.21
C VAL A 65 15.14 3.34 -2.84
N PHE A 66 14.75 2.11 -3.13
CA PHE A 66 15.57 1.15 -3.84
C PHE A 66 15.22 1.11 -5.33
N ASP A 67 16.22 0.99 -6.17
CA ASP A 67 16.03 0.76 -7.60
C ASP A 67 15.44 -0.64 -7.86
N ASP A 68 14.37 -0.73 -8.65
CA ASP A 68 13.65 -1.98 -8.92
C ASP A 68 14.50 -3.02 -9.65
N ASN A 69 15.46 -2.58 -10.48
CA ASN A 69 16.27 -3.47 -11.30
C ASN A 69 17.59 -3.84 -10.62
N ALA A 70 18.26 -2.85 -10.03
CA ALA A 70 19.57 -3.03 -9.43
C ALA A 70 19.51 -3.36 -7.93
N GLY A 71 18.38 -3.07 -7.27
CA GLY A 71 18.22 -3.21 -5.84
C GLY A 71 19.12 -2.26 -5.03
N THR A 72 19.67 -1.23 -5.68
CA THR A 72 20.56 -0.27 -5.04
C THR A 72 19.77 0.81 -4.32
N LEU A 73 20.23 1.17 -3.12
CA LEU A 73 19.62 2.22 -2.31
C LEU A 73 19.98 3.62 -2.86
N ASN A 74 18.98 4.45 -3.04
CA ASN A 74 19.13 5.88 -3.29
C ASN A 74 19.11 6.65 -1.96
N GLU A 75 20.28 6.81 -1.35
CA GLU A 75 20.41 7.49 -0.06
C GLU A 75 19.96 8.96 -0.09
N GLN A 76 20.14 9.65 -1.22
CA GLN A 76 19.73 11.05 -1.36
C GLN A 76 18.20 11.16 -1.28
N LEU A 77 17.48 10.32 -2.02
CA LEU A 77 16.02 10.26 -1.98
C LEU A 77 15.52 9.88 -0.58
N ALA A 78 16.17 8.93 0.08
CA ALA A 78 15.82 8.54 1.44
C ALA A 78 15.94 9.71 2.43
N LYS A 79 17.02 10.49 2.35
CA LYS A 79 17.22 11.68 3.18
C LYS A 79 16.18 12.77 2.90
N GLU A 80 15.82 12.98 1.64
CA GLU A 80 14.78 13.94 1.25
C GLU A 80 13.40 13.54 1.79
N LEU A 81 13.04 12.26 1.72
CA LEU A 81 11.80 11.76 2.27
C LEU A 81 11.76 11.84 3.80
N LEU A 82 12.86 11.45 4.48
CA LEU A 82 12.95 11.51 5.94
C LEU A 82 12.91 12.94 6.50
N ALA A 83 13.22 13.94 5.69
CA ALA A 83 13.11 15.35 6.07
C ALA A 83 11.67 15.89 5.99
N LYS A 84 10.71 15.10 5.49
CA LYS A 84 9.29 15.47 5.44
C LYS A 84 8.60 15.16 6.75
N ASP A 85 7.58 15.94 7.11
CA ASP A 85 6.73 15.67 8.28
C ASP A 85 5.57 14.74 7.89
N PHE A 86 5.91 13.54 7.39
CA PHE A 86 4.94 12.50 7.10
C PHE A 86 4.78 11.58 8.31
N GLU A 87 3.62 10.95 8.46
CA GLU A 87 3.41 9.90 9.45
C GLU A 87 4.35 8.71 9.20
N ARG A 88 4.55 8.37 7.92
CA ARG A 88 5.54 7.39 7.46
C ARG A 88 6.18 7.84 6.15
N ASN A 89 7.49 7.87 6.12
CA ASN A 89 8.25 8.57 5.09
C ASN A 89 8.71 7.69 3.93
N ILE A 90 8.93 6.38 4.15
CA ILE A 90 9.57 5.50 3.17
C ILE A 90 8.71 4.29 2.89
N GLY A 91 8.42 4.06 1.61
CA GLY A 91 7.83 2.83 1.09
C GLY A 91 8.87 1.74 0.88
N ILE A 92 8.52 0.50 1.18
CA ILE A 92 9.22 -0.70 0.74
C ILE A 92 8.27 -1.45 -0.19
N ASP A 93 8.48 -1.29 -1.50
CA ASP A 93 7.63 -1.92 -2.51
C ASP A 93 8.09 -3.34 -2.82
N VAL A 94 7.25 -4.31 -2.45
CA VAL A 94 7.42 -5.72 -2.77
C VAL A 94 6.39 -6.19 -3.79
N SER A 95 5.43 -5.33 -4.14
CA SER A 95 4.38 -5.63 -5.11
C SER A 95 4.96 -5.86 -6.51
N PHE A 96 5.98 -5.07 -6.88
CA PHE A 96 6.73 -5.24 -8.13
C PHE A 96 7.31 -6.66 -8.24
N HIS A 97 7.94 -7.16 -7.21
CA HIS A 97 8.54 -8.50 -7.20
C HIS A 97 7.48 -9.61 -7.32
N GLN A 98 6.34 -9.47 -6.64
CA GLN A 98 5.21 -10.40 -6.76
C GLN A 98 4.67 -10.41 -8.20
N ASN A 99 4.44 -9.25 -8.79
CA ASN A 99 3.94 -9.11 -10.16
C ASN A 99 4.95 -9.65 -11.18
N SER A 100 6.24 -9.61 -10.87
CA SER A 100 7.34 -10.19 -11.68
C SER A 100 7.55 -11.69 -11.44
N GLY A 101 6.83 -12.31 -10.50
CA GLY A 101 6.84 -13.76 -10.30
C GLY A 101 7.60 -14.27 -9.09
N ALA A 102 8.07 -13.40 -8.22
CA ALA A 102 8.73 -13.83 -7.00
C ALA A 102 7.80 -14.65 -6.08
N ALA A 103 8.31 -15.74 -5.54
CA ALA A 103 7.62 -16.53 -4.55
C ALA A 103 7.47 -15.76 -3.22
N ILE A 104 6.50 -16.14 -2.40
CA ILE A 104 6.19 -15.46 -1.13
C ILE A 104 7.43 -15.33 -0.24
N TYR A 105 8.22 -16.38 -0.08
CA TYR A 105 9.42 -16.33 0.75
C TYR A 105 10.50 -15.39 0.20
N GLN A 106 10.57 -15.22 -1.13
CA GLN A 106 11.46 -14.25 -1.76
C GLN A 106 10.99 -12.83 -1.50
N GLN A 107 9.68 -12.58 -1.63
CA GLN A 107 9.10 -11.28 -1.31
C GLN A 107 9.38 -10.88 0.14
N LEU A 108 9.17 -11.79 1.10
CA LEU A 108 9.47 -11.56 2.51
C LEU A 108 10.95 -11.32 2.75
N GLY A 109 11.83 -12.12 2.12
CA GLY A 109 13.27 -11.94 2.21
C GLY A 109 13.74 -10.57 1.72
N ILE A 110 13.21 -10.12 0.57
CA ILE A 110 13.51 -8.78 0.01
C ILE A 110 13.01 -7.68 0.95
N ALA A 111 11.79 -7.79 1.46
CA ALA A 111 11.23 -6.80 2.38
C ALA A 111 12.12 -6.63 3.63
N ILE A 112 12.53 -7.73 4.25
CA ILE A 112 13.35 -7.71 5.46
C ILE A 112 14.79 -7.25 5.15
N ALA A 113 15.36 -7.64 3.99
CA ALA A 113 16.69 -7.19 3.59
C ALA A 113 16.74 -5.66 3.39
N LYS A 114 15.77 -5.10 2.64
CA LYS A 114 15.63 -3.64 2.47
C LYS A 114 15.46 -2.93 3.83
N THR A 115 14.61 -3.48 4.71
CA THR A 115 14.41 -2.94 6.07
C THR A 115 15.70 -2.92 6.86
N LYS A 116 16.45 -4.02 6.85
CA LYS A 116 17.72 -4.13 7.59
C LYS A 116 18.73 -3.11 7.08
N GLU A 117 18.90 -2.99 5.77
CA GLU A 117 19.84 -2.03 5.16
C GLU A 117 19.49 -0.59 5.55
N LEU A 118 18.22 -0.20 5.47
CA LEU A 118 17.78 1.12 5.91
C LEU A 118 18.04 1.35 7.41
N THR A 119 17.80 0.34 8.25
CA THR A 119 18.02 0.45 9.70
C THR A 119 19.49 0.58 10.04
N GLU A 120 20.37 -0.11 9.34
CA GLU A 120 21.82 -0.03 9.53
C GLU A 120 22.39 1.34 9.11
N LEU A 121 21.81 1.99 8.10
CA LEU A 121 22.26 3.27 7.57
C LEU A 121 21.67 4.49 8.29
N PHE A 122 20.39 4.45 8.62
CA PHE A 122 19.64 5.61 9.14
C PHE A 122 19.28 5.48 10.63
N GLY A 123 19.60 4.35 11.25
CA GLY A 123 19.27 4.09 12.66
C GLY A 123 17.93 3.40 12.84
N LYS A 124 17.71 2.90 14.05
CA LYS A 124 16.55 2.06 14.37
C LYS A 124 15.20 2.80 14.33
N GLU A 125 15.21 4.09 14.51
CA GLU A 125 14.01 4.94 14.50
C GLU A 125 13.30 4.91 13.12
N ILE A 126 14.02 4.56 12.05
CA ILE A 126 13.46 4.41 10.71
C ILE A 126 12.38 3.32 10.64
N LEU A 127 12.43 2.31 11.52
CA LEU A 127 11.45 1.23 11.54
C LEU A 127 10.01 1.73 11.68
N ASN A 128 9.81 2.83 12.40
CA ASN A 128 8.52 3.49 12.52
C ASN A 128 8.13 4.36 11.33
N GLN A 129 9.05 4.57 10.39
CA GLN A 129 8.86 5.40 9.21
C GLN A 129 8.56 4.59 7.94
N LEU A 130 8.47 3.25 8.06
CA LEU A 130 8.33 2.36 6.91
C LEU A 130 6.88 2.01 6.63
N VAL A 131 6.53 1.94 5.34
CA VAL A 131 5.28 1.37 4.80
C VAL A 131 5.63 0.24 3.85
N PHE A 132 5.08 -0.94 4.06
CA PHE A 132 5.26 -2.07 3.15
C PHE A 132 4.14 -2.10 2.12
N ARG A 133 4.46 -1.91 0.85
CA ARG A 133 3.55 -2.15 -0.25
C ARG A 133 3.70 -3.57 -0.76
N ILE A 134 2.64 -4.35 -0.67
CA ILE A 134 2.60 -5.75 -1.11
C ILE A 134 1.45 -6.01 -2.07
N ALA A 135 1.66 -6.85 -3.08
CA ALA A 135 0.57 -7.35 -3.92
C ALA A 135 0.07 -8.70 -3.39
N ILE A 136 -1.24 -8.90 -3.41
CA ILE A 136 -1.91 -10.12 -2.95
C ILE A 136 -2.31 -10.96 -4.14
N GLY A 137 -1.82 -12.19 -4.19
CA GLY A 137 -2.05 -13.12 -5.28
C GLY A 137 -3.26 -14.03 -5.09
N ALA A 138 -3.37 -15.05 -5.96
CA ALA A 138 -4.57 -15.91 -6.03
C ALA A 138 -4.64 -16.98 -4.95
N ASN A 139 -3.56 -17.29 -4.25
CA ASN A 139 -3.57 -18.35 -3.25
C ASN A 139 -4.00 -17.82 -1.89
N TYR A 140 -5.29 -17.85 -1.64
CA TYR A 140 -5.96 -17.24 -0.51
C TYR A 140 -5.26 -17.46 0.84
N PHE A 141 -5.01 -18.71 1.23
CA PHE A 141 -4.42 -19.03 2.54
C PHE A 141 -2.94 -18.66 2.62
N PHE A 142 -2.20 -18.84 1.53
CA PHE A 142 -0.78 -18.44 1.51
C PHE A 142 -0.62 -16.92 1.54
N GLU A 143 -1.51 -16.20 0.90
CA GLU A 143 -1.48 -14.73 0.92
C GLU A 143 -1.84 -14.17 2.30
N MET A 144 -2.85 -14.73 2.98
CA MET A 144 -3.11 -14.42 4.40
C MET A 144 -1.86 -14.69 5.26
N SER A 145 -1.22 -15.84 5.04
CA SER A 145 -0.01 -16.22 5.77
C SER A 145 1.16 -15.28 5.48
N LYS A 146 1.28 -14.78 4.24
CA LYS A 146 2.29 -13.80 3.85
C LYS A 146 2.18 -12.52 4.67
N VAL A 147 0.98 -11.94 4.79
CA VAL A 147 0.75 -10.71 5.58
C VAL A 147 1.16 -10.93 7.03
N ARG A 148 0.73 -12.05 7.62
CA ARG A 148 1.08 -12.41 9.02
C ARG A 148 2.57 -12.67 9.20
N ALA A 149 3.19 -13.37 8.26
CA ALA A 149 4.62 -13.66 8.29
C ALA A 149 5.46 -12.38 8.18
N LEU A 150 5.02 -11.40 7.36
CA LEU A 150 5.70 -10.12 7.27
C LEU A 150 5.65 -9.38 8.62
N LYS A 151 4.49 -9.33 9.28
CA LYS A 151 4.38 -8.72 10.63
C LYS A 151 5.29 -9.41 11.64
N LEU A 152 5.32 -10.74 11.63
CA LEU A 152 6.14 -11.52 12.56
C LEU A 152 7.64 -11.32 12.31
N THR A 153 8.09 -11.44 11.06
CA THR A 153 9.52 -11.32 10.72
C THR A 153 10.03 -9.90 10.91
N PHE A 154 9.22 -8.89 10.60
CA PHE A 154 9.56 -7.50 10.89
C PHE A 154 9.68 -7.25 12.40
N ASN A 155 8.73 -7.72 13.20
CA ASN A 155 8.80 -7.58 14.66
C ASN A 155 10.02 -8.29 15.25
N GLN A 156 10.39 -9.46 14.72
CA GLN A 156 11.63 -10.12 15.12
C GLN A 156 12.87 -9.27 14.80
N LEU A 157 12.94 -8.70 13.58
CA LEU A 157 14.02 -7.79 13.22
C LEU A 157 14.02 -6.55 14.11
N SER A 158 12.88 -5.96 14.42
CA SER A 158 12.75 -4.80 15.30
C SER A 158 13.33 -5.10 16.70
N LYS A 159 13.07 -6.29 17.23
CA LYS A 159 13.63 -6.73 18.52
C LYS A 159 15.14 -6.87 18.54
N GLU A 160 15.75 -7.22 17.42
CA GLU A 160 17.22 -7.24 17.26
C GLU A 160 17.84 -5.84 17.48
N PHE A 161 17.08 -4.79 17.13
CA PHE A 161 17.47 -3.39 17.35
C PHE A 161 16.95 -2.81 18.69
N GLY A 162 16.37 -3.64 19.55
CA GLY A 162 15.87 -3.25 20.88
C GLY A 162 14.55 -2.47 20.84
N LEU A 163 13.74 -2.67 19.81
CA LEU A 163 12.39 -2.13 19.68
C LEU A 163 11.35 -3.26 19.64
N ASP A 164 10.08 -2.94 19.73
CA ASP A 164 8.96 -3.89 19.60
C ASP A 164 7.90 -3.32 18.64
N GLU A 165 8.34 -3.08 17.40
CA GLU A 165 7.53 -2.41 16.39
C GLU A 165 6.83 -3.43 15.48
N ILE A 166 5.69 -3.01 14.94
CA ILE A 166 4.93 -3.74 13.91
C ILE A 166 4.93 -2.91 12.61
N PRO A 167 5.03 -3.56 11.44
CA PRO A 167 5.04 -2.85 10.16
C PRO A 167 3.66 -2.32 9.83
N TYR A 168 3.59 -1.19 9.13
CA TYR A 168 2.38 -0.77 8.43
C TYR A 168 2.36 -1.41 7.04
N ILE A 169 1.31 -2.16 6.74
CA ILE A 169 1.18 -2.93 5.50
C ILE A 169 0.05 -2.37 4.64
N PHE A 170 0.42 -1.82 3.49
CA PHE A 170 -0.48 -1.46 2.41
C PHE A 170 -0.52 -2.62 1.40
N ALA A 171 -1.67 -3.26 1.28
CA ALA A 171 -1.87 -4.40 0.39
C ALA A 171 -2.71 -4.03 -0.82
N GLU A 172 -2.25 -4.40 -2.01
CA GLU A 172 -3.00 -4.20 -3.25
C GLU A 172 -3.33 -5.54 -3.94
N THR A 173 -4.38 -5.57 -4.73
CA THR A 173 -4.69 -6.75 -5.55
C THR A 173 -3.67 -6.92 -6.66
N SER A 174 -3.27 -8.18 -6.94
CA SER A 174 -2.22 -8.48 -7.91
C SER A 174 -2.63 -8.19 -9.35
N LEU A 175 -1.76 -7.53 -10.11
CA LEU A 175 -1.92 -7.37 -11.56
C LEU A 175 -1.59 -8.66 -12.31
N ARG A 176 -0.64 -9.46 -11.81
CA ARG A 176 -0.21 -10.72 -12.43
C ARG A 176 -1.33 -11.75 -12.58
N ASN A 177 -2.26 -11.78 -11.65
CA ASN A 177 -3.33 -12.77 -11.62
C ASN A 177 -4.54 -12.40 -12.45
N LYS A 178 -4.54 -11.24 -13.10
CA LYS A 178 -5.65 -10.78 -13.92
C LYS A 178 -5.59 -11.38 -15.33
N ALA A 179 -6.74 -11.82 -15.83
CA ALA A 179 -6.88 -12.29 -17.21
C ALA A 179 -7.28 -11.13 -18.13
N LYS A 180 -6.70 -11.11 -19.34
CA LYS A 180 -7.08 -10.14 -20.39
C LYS A 180 -8.37 -10.53 -21.09
N ASN A 181 -8.60 -11.83 -21.24
CA ASN A 181 -9.83 -12.37 -21.76
C ASN A 181 -10.77 -12.64 -20.60
N ASP A 182 -12.04 -12.29 -20.72
CA ASP A 182 -13.03 -12.45 -19.67
C ASP A 182 -12.65 -11.66 -18.40
N GLU A 183 -12.53 -10.35 -18.58
CA GLU A 183 -12.08 -9.43 -17.52
C GLU A 183 -13.04 -9.40 -16.32
N GLU A 184 -14.32 -9.70 -16.51
CA GLU A 184 -15.31 -9.76 -15.42
C GLU A 184 -14.97 -10.82 -14.38
N ASN A 185 -14.32 -11.92 -14.75
CA ASN A 185 -13.81 -12.91 -13.78
C ASN A 185 -12.70 -12.36 -12.86
N ASN A 186 -12.09 -11.25 -13.24
CA ASN A 186 -11.13 -10.59 -12.39
C ASN A 186 -11.78 -9.97 -11.14
N LEU A 187 -13.08 -9.68 -11.17
CA LEU A 187 -13.83 -9.25 -9.98
C LEU A 187 -13.79 -10.30 -8.88
N ILE A 188 -13.98 -11.56 -9.23
CA ILE A 188 -13.91 -12.68 -8.27
C ILE A 188 -12.49 -12.80 -7.70
N ARG A 189 -11.48 -12.70 -8.58
CA ARG A 189 -10.07 -12.76 -8.15
C ARG A 189 -9.73 -11.61 -7.20
N SER A 190 -10.08 -10.38 -7.57
CA SER A 190 -9.84 -9.19 -6.74
C SER A 190 -10.53 -9.29 -5.39
N THR A 191 -11.78 -9.78 -5.35
CA THR A 191 -12.51 -9.96 -4.09
C THR A 191 -11.80 -10.93 -3.15
N LEU A 192 -11.33 -12.08 -3.67
CA LEU A 192 -10.60 -13.07 -2.85
C LEU A 192 -9.23 -12.54 -2.39
N GLU A 193 -8.51 -11.84 -3.27
CA GLU A 193 -7.25 -11.19 -2.94
C GLU A 193 -7.44 -10.16 -1.83
N LEU A 194 -8.45 -9.31 -1.97
CA LEU A 194 -8.79 -8.28 -1.00
C LEU A 194 -9.20 -8.88 0.35
N ALA A 195 -10.04 -9.92 0.35
CA ALA A 195 -10.42 -10.63 1.57
C ALA A 195 -9.20 -11.28 2.25
N ALA A 196 -8.27 -11.87 1.47
CA ALA A 196 -7.03 -12.43 2.01
C ALA A 196 -6.15 -11.37 2.67
N ALA A 197 -6.06 -10.16 2.07
CA ALA A 197 -5.34 -9.03 2.66
C ALA A 197 -5.93 -8.61 4.00
N MET A 198 -7.24 -8.40 4.05
CA MET A 198 -7.94 -7.93 5.25
C MET A 198 -7.86 -8.96 6.39
N ILE A 199 -8.18 -10.22 6.12
CA ILE A 199 -8.12 -11.29 7.13
C ILE A 199 -6.66 -11.60 7.53
N GLY A 200 -5.72 -11.40 6.62
CA GLY A 200 -4.28 -11.44 6.89
C GLY A 200 -3.83 -10.38 7.89
N GLY A 201 -4.58 -9.28 7.98
CA GLY A 201 -4.30 -8.16 8.87
C GLY A 201 -3.50 -7.05 8.20
N ALA A 202 -3.70 -6.78 6.92
CA ALA A 202 -3.18 -5.58 6.27
C ALA A 202 -3.81 -4.32 6.91
N ASP A 203 -3.01 -3.27 7.04
CA ASP A 203 -3.45 -2.04 7.69
C ASP A 203 -4.20 -1.11 6.73
N ALA A 204 -3.92 -1.25 5.44
CA ALA A 204 -4.63 -0.60 4.36
C ALA A 204 -4.72 -1.53 3.14
N VAL A 205 -5.78 -1.37 2.36
CA VAL A 205 -6.01 -2.18 1.16
C VAL A 205 -6.39 -1.32 -0.04
N PHE A 206 -6.00 -1.78 -1.23
CA PHE A 206 -6.34 -1.15 -2.48
C PHE A 206 -6.71 -2.19 -3.55
N THR A 207 -7.78 -1.94 -4.26
CA THR A 207 -8.21 -2.80 -5.37
C THR A 207 -7.84 -2.16 -6.70
N ASN A 208 -6.86 -2.75 -7.38
CA ASN A 208 -6.57 -2.37 -8.76
C ASN A 208 -7.79 -2.64 -9.65
N ASP A 209 -7.96 -1.81 -10.70
CA ASP A 209 -9.06 -2.02 -11.65
C ASP A 209 -9.05 -3.46 -12.17
N TYR A 210 -10.22 -4.06 -12.23
CA TYR A 210 -10.35 -5.43 -12.73
C TYR A 210 -10.15 -5.53 -14.24
N LYS A 211 -10.30 -4.40 -14.96
CA LYS A 211 -10.02 -4.29 -16.39
C LYS A 211 -8.60 -3.82 -16.63
N LEU A 212 -7.76 -4.71 -17.16
CA LEU A 212 -6.34 -4.41 -17.36
C LEU A 212 -6.04 -3.42 -18.49
N GLN A 213 -6.87 -3.41 -19.53
CA GLN A 213 -6.60 -2.64 -20.75
C GLN A 213 -7.68 -1.61 -21.08
N ASN A 214 -8.88 -1.79 -20.58
CA ASN A 214 -10.03 -0.97 -20.88
C ASN A 214 -10.66 -0.38 -19.63
N ALA A 215 -9.81 0.02 -18.68
CA ALA A 215 -10.25 0.69 -17.48
C ALA A 215 -11.11 1.92 -17.83
N ASN A 216 -12.21 2.08 -17.13
CA ASN A 216 -13.13 3.19 -17.30
C ASN A 216 -13.75 3.54 -15.94
N GLU A 217 -14.45 4.65 -15.89
CA GLU A 217 -15.06 5.17 -14.66
C GLU A 217 -15.92 4.13 -13.93
N LEU A 218 -16.70 3.31 -14.67
CA LEU A 218 -17.51 2.26 -14.07
C LEU A 218 -16.67 1.14 -13.47
N SER A 219 -15.59 0.71 -14.14
CA SER A 219 -14.73 -0.36 -13.63
C SER A 219 -13.92 0.08 -12.41
N GLU A 220 -13.50 1.32 -12.37
CA GLU A 220 -12.87 1.94 -11.20
C GLU A 220 -13.84 2.03 -10.02
N GLU A 221 -15.07 2.48 -10.27
CA GLU A 221 -16.13 2.54 -9.26
C GLU A 221 -16.46 1.16 -8.68
N ILE A 222 -16.57 0.13 -9.52
CA ILE A 222 -16.85 -1.24 -9.07
C ILE A 222 -15.68 -1.77 -8.21
N SER A 223 -14.45 -1.59 -8.67
CA SER A 223 -13.24 -2.01 -7.93
C SER A 223 -13.17 -1.33 -6.55
N PHE A 224 -13.54 -0.06 -6.49
CA PHE A 224 -13.64 0.66 -5.22
C PHE A 224 -14.76 0.09 -4.32
N LYS A 225 -15.94 -0.17 -4.89
CA LYS A 225 -17.10 -0.72 -4.14
C LYS A 225 -16.82 -2.11 -3.56
N GLN A 226 -15.93 -2.91 -4.16
CA GLN A 226 -15.51 -4.19 -3.58
C GLN A 226 -14.91 -4.03 -2.18
N GLN A 227 -14.12 -2.98 -1.95
CA GLN A 227 -13.55 -2.69 -0.64
C GLN A 227 -14.64 -2.35 0.38
N ILE A 228 -15.63 -1.54 -0.04
CA ILE A 228 -16.74 -1.13 0.82
C ILE A 228 -17.58 -2.35 1.23
N VAL A 229 -17.94 -3.20 0.27
CA VAL A 229 -18.75 -4.41 0.55
C VAL A 229 -18.04 -5.31 1.55
N LEU A 230 -16.76 -5.58 1.36
CA LEU A 230 -16.00 -6.41 2.30
C LEU A 230 -15.86 -5.77 3.68
N ALA A 231 -15.78 -4.45 3.75
CA ALA A 231 -15.67 -3.76 5.04
C ALA A 231 -16.98 -3.77 5.85
N TYR A 232 -18.12 -3.76 5.17
CA TYR A 232 -19.42 -3.62 5.84
C TYR A 232 -20.20 -4.93 5.95
N GLU A 233 -19.92 -5.93 5.11
CA GLU A 233 -20.69 -7.15 5.00
C GLU A 233 -19.92 -8.43 5.38
N SER A 234 -18.67 -8.33 5.79
CA SER A 234 -17.84 -9.48 6.17
C SER A 234 -17.70 -9.69 7.69
#